data_f717d5a1f648c445e4d1e51c43be9044
#
_entry.id   f717d5a1f648c445e4d1e51c43be9044
#
_cell.length_a   1.000
_cell.length_b   1.000
_cell.length_c   1.000
_cell.angle_alpha   90.00
_cell.angle_beta   90.00
_cell.angle_gamma   90.00
#
_symmetry.space_group_name_H-M   'P 1'
#
loop_
_entity.id
_entity.type
_entity.pdbx_description
1 polymer ?
#
loop_
_entity_poly.entity_id
_entity_poly.type
_entity_poly.pdbx_seq_one_letter_code
_entity_poly.pdbx_strand_id
1 'polypeptide(L)'
;MHQKILLGAALALTTRAAQPGALEPVAAPLRDLHWGQLNFLHTTDTHGWLGGHLLEAQYSADWGDYISFSKHLRKHADDKGVDLLLVDTGDRIEGNGLFDASSPKGLFQYDIYREQDVDLLCIGNHELYQAYSADRELNTTVPNFKDRYIASNLDVIDPRSGERVPLAQRYKKFTTKNQGIELLAFGFLFDFTGNANNSFVQKAEDTVKEQWFQDAIKEKVDAFVVIGHIGLRMPEFKTIFTAIRKENWDTPILFFGGHAHVRDARQFDSKSIAMASGRYFETIGWMSADGVKANAAAAGKDASTASSGPRFTRRYVDTNLYGMRYHSGTNASSFDTEQGKRVTNMIARARKALDLDHQFGCAPKTLWMSRARYPSADSIFSWLGDEVLPAVVQHPTRKDKARLAILNTGGIRFDIFKGPFTRDSTYIVSPFTSGFKYIPDVPYSIARNILALLNGADKIFVEAGGQETKFLTIPQQMFPAGQEPPVHGQEDAAAHEDEPAGDDARLELRSTRHGGGGGNDERPLVEGYTTTDDVGKDGDDTVHKAVEFHTVPNCIQSAIGFPKDGSEPETVDLVFLDFIQPWIVIALKFSGGTQGAGDVEKYIDGTFTYILSEWIKENWTGEC
;
A
#
# COMPACT_ATOMS: atom_id res chain seq x y z
N MET A 1 -35.49 -60.64 0.49
CA MET A 1 -34.50 -59.96 -0.38
C MET A 1 -34.80 -58.49 -0.42
N HIS A 2 -34.07 -57.70 0.38
CA HIS A 2 -34.20 -56.23 0.40
C HIS A 2 -32.89 -55.67 -0.12
N GLN A 3 -32.91 -55.12 -1.33
CA GLN A 3 -31.81 -54.37 -1.90
C GLN A 3 -31.78 -53.00 -1.24
N LYS A 4 -30.70 -52.70 -0.49
CA LYS A 4 -30.38 -51.33 -0.03
C LYS A 4 -29.65 -50.63 -1.16
N ILE A 5 -30.31 -49.60 -1.73
CA ILE A 5 -29.69 -48.65 -2.65
C ILE A 5 -28.89 -47.66 -1.79
N LEU A 6 -27.57 -47.73 -1.87
CA LEU A 6 -26.67 -46.68 -1.34
C LEU A 6 -26.66 -45.53 -2.35
N LEU A 7 -27.33 -44.44 -2.02
CA LEU A 7 -27.13 -43.14 -2.68
C LEU A 7 -25.81 -42.59 -2.17
N GLY A 8 -24.78 -42.65 -2.99
CA GLY A 8 -23.55 -41.92 -2.80
C GLY A 8 -23.79 -40.45 -3.12
N ALA A 9 -23.86 -39.58 -2.10
CA ALA A 9 -23.80 -38.13 -2.30
C ALA A 9 -22.38 -37.78 -2.77
N ALA A 10 -22.22 -37.58 -4.07
CA ALA A 10 -21.03 -36.91 -4.60
C ALA A 10 -21.07 -35.44 -4.08
N LEU A 11 -20.26 -35.14 -3.06
CA LEU A 11 -19.92 -33.76 -2.76
C LEU A 11 -19.20 -33.22 -4.00
N ALA A 12 -19.91 -32.45 -4.81
CA ALA A 12 -19.29 -31.56 -5.76
C ALA A 12 -18.48 -30.56 -4.94
N LEU A 13 -17.16 -30.75 -4.87
CA LEU A 13 -16.22 -29.71 -4.50
C LEU A 13 -16.40 -28.60 -5.54
N THR A 14 -17.27 -27.64 -5.25
CA THR A 14 -17.28 -26.36 -5.97
C THR A 14 -15.92 -25.76 -5.69
N THR A 15 -15.07 -25.74 -6.70
CA THR A 15 -13.82 -24.99 -6.68
C THR A 15 -14.20 -23.53 -6.53
N ARG A 16 -14.14 -23.01 -5.30
CA ARG A 16 -14.33 -21.59 -5.03
C ARG A 16 -13.06 -20.88 -5.49
N ALA A 17 -13.18 -19.86 -6.31
CA ALA A 17 -12.21 -18.79 -6.42
C ALA A 17 -12.14 -18.10 -5.04
N ALA A 18 -11.04 -17.42 -4.75
CA ALA A 18 -10.64 -16.88 -3.46
C ALA A 18 -10.25 -17.94 -2.39
N GLN A 19 -9.69 -17.45 -1.29
CA GLN A 19 -9.23 -18.32 -0.21
C GLN A 19 -10.39 -18.90 0.61
N PRO A 20 -10.23 -20.10 1.20
CA PRO A 20 -11.16 -20.59 2.19
C PRO A 20 -11.36 -19.58 3.31
N GLY A 21 -12.61 -19.28 3.66
CA GLY A 21 -12.95 -18.31 4.70
C GLY A 21 -13.10 -16.88 4.21
N ALA A 22 -12.76 -16.55 2.96
CA ALA A 22 -13.05 -15.24 2.40
C ALA A 22 -14.56 -15.00 2.28
N LEU A 23 -14.99 -13.77 2.53
CA LEU A 23 -16.37 -13.36 2.34
C LEU A 23 -16.76 -13.43 0.88
N GLU A 24 -18.04 -13.77 0.61
CA GLU A 24 -18.56 -13.78 -0.76
C GLU A 24 -18.53 -12.37 -1.34
N PRO A 25 -18.15 -12.22 -2.62
CA PRO A 25 -18.06 -10.91 -3.26
C PRO A 25 -19.43 -10.25 -3.37
N VAL A 26 -19.47 -8.94 -3.10
CA VAL A 26 -20.69 -8.15 -3.15
C VAL A 26 -20.87 -7.51 -4.52
N ALA A 27 -22.03 -7.71 -5.12
CA ALA A 27 -22.39 -7.06 -6.37
C ALA A 27 -22.72 -5.58 -6.14
N ALA A 28 -22.09 -4.69 -6.93
CA ALA A 28 -22.34 -3.27 -6.93
C ALA A 28 -22.37 -2.73 -8.37
N PRO A 29 -22.84 -1.50 -8.62
CA PRO A 29 -22.76 -0.90 -9.94
C PRO A 29 -21.29 -0.70 -10.37
N LEU A 30 -20.97 -1.04 -11.62
CA LEU A 30 -19.62 -1.01 -12.18
C LEU A 30 -19.50 -0.01 -13.33
N ARG A 31 -18.30 0.54 -13.52
CA ARG A 31 -17.89 1.33 -14.67
C ARG A 31 -16.93 0.54 -15.53
N ASP A 32 -17.11 0.58 -16.84
CA ASP A 32 -16.30 -0.17 -17.80
C ASP A 32 -14.83 0.26 -17.84
N LEU A 33 -13.95 -0.68 -18.20
CA LEU A 33 -12.58 -0.40 -18.61
C LEU A 33 -12.57 0.20 -20.02
N HIS A 34 -11.94 1.34 -20.17
CA HIS A 34 -11.71 1.93 -21.49
C HIS A 34 -10.41 1.37 -22.10
N TRP A 35 -10.50 0.73 -23.26
CA TRP A 35 -9.37 0.14 -23.96
C TRP A 35 -8.75 1.13 -24.95
N GLY A 36 -7.44 1.38 -24.82
CA GLY A 36 -6.64 2.17 -25.74
C GLY A 36 -5.67 1.31 -26.55
N GLN A 37 -4.79 1.94 -27.31
CA GLN A 37 -3.70 1.26 -28.03
C GLN A 37 -2.75 0.55 -27.06
N LEU A 38 -2.43 1.19 -25.94
CA LEU A 38 -1.55 0.69 -24.90
C LEU A 38 -2.28 0.73 -23.56
N ASN A 39 -2.34 -0.42 -22.89
CA ASN A 39 -3.06 -0.60 -21.64
C ASN A 39 -2.14 -1.18 -20.57
N PHE A 40 -2.45 -0.92 -19.31
CA PHE A 40 -1.68 -1.40 -18.17
C PHE A 40 -2.59 -1.91 -17.06
N LEU A 41 -2.14 -2.99 -16.41
CA LEU A 41 -2.55 -3.38 -15.06
C LEU A 41 -1.43 -3.03 -14.11
N HIS A 42 -1.74 -2.39 -13.01
CA HIS A 42 -0.76 -1.91 -12.05
C HIS A 42 -1.07 -2.39 -10.63
N THR A 43 -0.08 -3.00 -9.98
CA THR A 43 -0.08 -3.32 -8.55
C THR A 43 1.06 -2.60 -7.85
N THR A 44 0.87 -2.28 -6.58
CA THR A 44 1.85 -1.64 -5.71
C THR A 44 1.53 -1.97 -4.26
N ASP A 45 2.51 -1.85 -3.37
CA ASP A 45 2.31 -1.91 -1.92
C ASP A 45 1.47 -3.11 -1.48
N THR A 46 1.72 -4.29 -2.07
CA THR A 46 0.94 -5.50 -1.78
C THR A 46 1.21 -6.06 -0.39
N HIS A 47 2.37 -5.77 0.21
CA HIS A 47 2.72 -6.06 1.61
C HIS A 47 2.34 -7.49 2.08
N GLY A 48 2.51 -8.47 1.21
CA GLY A 48 2.20 -9.86 1.53
C GLY A 48 0.73 -10.27 1.43
N TRP A 49 -0.19 -9.35 1.10
CA TRP A 49 -1.63 -9.62 1.04
C TRP A 49 -2.07 -10.46 -0.17
N LEU A 50 -1.22 -11.40 -0.60
CA LEU A 50 -1.51 -12.25 -1.76
C LEU A 50 -2.69 -13.22 -1.55
N GLY A 51 -3.15 -13.38 -0.31
CA GLY A 51 -4.35 -14.13 0.03
C GLY A 51 -5.66 -13.37 -0.08
N GLY A 52 -5.61 -12.06 -0.42
CA GLY A 52 -6.77 -11.18 -0.39
C GLY A 52 -7.26 -10.87 1.04
N HIS A 53 -8.32 -10.08 1.13
CA HIS A 53 -8.91 -9.64 2.39
C HIS A 53 -10.06 -10.56 2.79
N LEU A 54 -9.80 -11.51 3.70
CA LEU A 54 -10.80 -12.53 4.06
C LEU A 54 -12.06 -11.93 4.70
N LEU A 55 -11.93 -10.80 5.42
CA LEU A 55 -13.02 -10.15 6.17
C LEU A 55 -13.61 -8.94 5.45
N GLU A 56 -13.20 -8.66 4.20
CA GLU A 56 -13.71 -7.55 3.39
C GLU A 56 -14.18 -8.08 2.02
N ALA A 57 -15.48 -8.18 1.85
CA ALA A 57 -16.08 -8.73 0.63
C ALA A 57 -15.68 -7.96 -0.65
N GLN A 58 -15.34 -6.67 -0.52
CA GLN A 58 -14.92 -5.80 -1.63
C GLN A 58 -13.52 -6.14 -2.16
N TYR A 59 -12.67 -6.80 -1.36
CA TYR A 59 -11.25 -7.04 -1.67
C TYR A 59 -10.85 -8.50 -1.43
N SER A 60 -11.78 -9.43 -1.59
CA SER A 60 -11.60 -10.84 -1.21
C SER A 60 -10.90 -11.71 -2.25
N ALA A 61 -10.61 -11.19 -3.44
CA ALA A 61 -9.89 -11.94 -4.47
C ALA A 61 -8.41 -12.13 -4.08
N ASP A 62 -7.85 -13.30 -4.40
CA ASP A 62 -6.46 -13.62 -4.13
C ASP A 62 -5.54 -13.44 -5.36
N TRP A 63 -4.23 -13.70 -5.19
CA TRP A 63 -3.25 -13.56 -6.26
C TRP A 63 -3.49 -14.54 -7.42
N GLY A 64 -4.09 -15.70 -7.17
CA GLY A 64 -4.50 -16.67 -8.20
C GLY A 64 -5.67 -16.13 -9.03
N ASP A 65 -6.58 -15.41 -8.40
CA ASP A 65 -7.67 -14.72 -9.09
C ASP A 65 -7.12 -13.58 -9.99
N TYR A 66 -6.13 -12.82 -9.51
CA TYR A 66 -5.44 -11.81 -10.33
C TYR A 66 -4.73 -12.42 -11.53
N ILE A 67 -4.09 -13.58 -11.36
CA ILE A 67 -3.48 -14.31 -12.48
C ILE A 67 -4.55 -14.73 -13.50
N SER A 68 -5.70 -15.22 -13.05
CA SER A 68 -6.81 -15.55 -13.94
C SER A 68 -7.34 -14.32 -14.67
N PHE A 69 -7.56 -13.24 -13.95
CA PHE A 69 -8.03 -11.95 -14.47
C PHE A 69 -7.07 -11.38 -15.54
N SER A 70 -5.79 -11.27 -15.21
CA SER A 70 -4.78 -10.75 -16.12
C SER A 70 -4.66 -11.57 -17.41
N LYS A 71 -4.77 -12.91 -17.33
CA LYS A 71 -4.78 -13.79 -18.50
C LYS A 71 -5.97 -13.55 -19.42
N HIS A 72 -7.16 -13.38 -18.86
CA HIS A 72 -8.35 -13.06 -19.66
C HIS A 72 -8.20 -11.69 -20.32
N LEU A 73 -7.71 -10.68 -19.60
CA LEU A 73 -7.49 -9.35 -20.18
C LEU A 73 -6.39 -9.35 -21.23
N ARG A 74 -5.30 -10.12 -21.07
CA ARG A 74 -4.28 -10.28 -22.12
C ARG A 74 -4.88 -10.90 -23.38
N LYS A 75 -5.74 -11.92 -23.21
CA LYS A 75 -6.46 -12.49 -24.35
C LYS A 75 -7.37 -11.44 -25.03
N HIS A 76 -8.08 -10.63 -24.25
CA HIS A 76 -8.89 -9.53 -24.82
C HIS A 76 -8.04 -8.51 -25.55
N ALA A 77 -6.85 -8.17 -25.04
CA ALA A 77 -5.91 -7.29 -25.70
C ALA A 77 -5.45 -7.88 -27.06
N ASP A 78 -5.07 -9.16 -27.07
CA ASP A 78 -4.71 -9.87 -28.30
C ASP A 78 -5.87 -9.91 -29.33
N ASP A 79 -7.09 -10.25 -28.86
CA ASP A 79 -8.29 -10.29 -29.70
C ASP A 79 -8.64 -8.91 -30.30
N LYS A 80 -8.32 -7.82 -29.60
CA LYS A 80 -8.50 -6.42 -30.05
C LYS A 80 -7.30 -5.90 -30.86
N GLY A 81 -6.19 -6.59 -30.87
CA GLY A 81 -4.94 -6.14 -31.48
C GLY A 81 -4.31 -4.94 -30.78
N VAL A 82 -4.54 -4.76 -29.46
CA VAL A 82 -3.95 -3.72 -28.60
C VAL A 82 -2.99 -4.33 -27.60
N ASP A 83 -2.16 -3.52 -26.97
CA ASP A 83 -1.18 -4.02 -25.99
C ASP A 83 -1.69 -3.91 -24.55
N LEU A 84 -1.33 -4.88 -23.71
CA LEU A 84 -1.54 -4.88 -22.26
C LEU A 84 -0.26 -5.30 -21.55
N LEU A 85 0.24 -4.42 -20.70
CA LEU A 85 1.40 -4.66 -19.84
C LEU A 85 1.00 -4.73 -18.37
N LEU A 86 1.64 -5.61 -17.62
CA LEU A 86 1.51 -5.70 -16.16
C LEU A 86 2.70 -5.02 -15.51
N VAL A 87 2.42 -4.12 -14.57
CA VAL A 87 3.41 -3.29 -13.87
C VAL A 87 3.27 -3.50 -12.36
N ASP A 88 4.41 -3.58 -11.64
CA ASP A 88 4.45 -3.60 -10.19
C ASP A 88 5.51 -2.62 -9.67
N THR A 89 5.15 -1.79 -8.69
CA THR A 89 6.02 -0.73 -8.20
C THR A 89 6.55 -0.96 -6.77
N GLY A 90 6.65 -2.21 -6.33
CA GLY A 90 7.38 -2.57 -5.11
C GLY A 90 6.55 -2.58 -3.83
N ASP A 91 7.22 -2.68 -2.69
CA ASP A 91 6.65 -2.95 -1.36
C ASP A 91 5.75 -4.19 -1.37
N ARG A 92 6.36 -5.30 -1.76
CA ARG A 92 5.70 -6.60 -1.84
C ARG A 92 5.68 -7.35 -0.53
N ILE A 93 6.55 -6.97 0.41
CA ILE A 93 6.82 -7.68 1.66
C ILE A 93 6.40 -6.87 2.88
N GLU A 94 6.32 -7.54 4.04
CA GLU A 94 5.99 -6.98 5.37
C GLU A 94 4.57 -6.38 5.46
N GLY A 95 3.70 -7.02 6.22
CA GLY A 95 2.33 -6.54 6.46
C GLY A 95 1.27 -7.62 6.44
N ASN A 96 1.66 -8.90 6.28
CA ASN A 96 0.73 -10.01 6.28
C ASN A 96 1.43 -11.32 6.71
N GLY A 97 0.71 -12.20 7.37
CA GLY A 97 1.25 -13.46 7.88
C GLY A 97 1.87 -14.37 6.83
N LEU A 98 1.47 -14.27 5.58
CA LEU A 98 2.09 -15.04 4.48
C LEU A 98 3.59 -14.72 4.34
N PHE A 99 3.98 -13.49 4.60
CA PHE A 99 5.38 -13.08 4.65
C PHE A 99 5.94 -13.20 6.06
N ASP A 100 5.29 -12.59 7.05
CA ASP A 100 5.87 -12.31 8.36
C ASP A 100 5.89 -13.50 9.31
N ALA A 101 4.98 -14.48 9.15
CA ALA A 101 4.88 -15.63 10.05
C ALA A 101 5.92 -16.73 9.79
N SER A 102 6.64 -16.69 8.68
CA SER A 102 7.62 -17.73 8.32
C SER A 102 9.03 -17.40 8.81
N SER A 103 9.87 -18.45 8.95
CA SER A 103 11.30 -18.31 9.22
C SER A 103 12.09 -19.19 8.24
N PRO A 104 12.91 -18.60 7.35
CA PRO A 104 13.08 -17.16 7.14
C PRO A 104 11.78 -16.49 6.65
N LYS A 105 11.60 -15.20 6.92
CA LYS A 105 10.45 -14.44 6.45
C LYS A 105 10.28 -14.58 4.93
N GLY A 106 9.03 -14.63 4.46
CA GLY A 106 8.70 -14.76 3.05
C GLY A 106 8.97 -16.14 2.43
N LEU A 107 9.08 -17.20 3.23
CA LEU A 107 9.41 -18.56 2.76
C LEU A 107 8.56 -19.01 1.55
N PHE A 108 7.27 -18.68 1.55
CA PHE A 108 6.33 -19.07 0.50
C PHE A 108 6.01 -17.95 -0.49
N GLN A 109 6.12 -16.70 -0.05
CA GLN A 109 5.60 -15.55 -0.80
C GLN A 109 6.30 -15.33 -2.13
N TYR A 110 7.64 -15.44 -2.17
CA TYR A 110 8.40 -15.22 -3.41
C TYR A 110 8.02 -16.24 -4.50
N ASP A 111 7.72 -17.47 -4.12
CA ASP A 111 7.27 -18.52 -5.05
C ASP A 111 5.85 -18.28 -5.56
N ILE A 112 4.97 -17.72 -4.71
CA ILE A 112 3.60 -17.35 -5.08
C ILE A 112 3.64 -16.12 -5.99
N TYR A 113 4.38 -15.08 -5.61
CA TYR A 113 4.44 -13.81 -6.36
C TYR A 113 4.96 -14.02 -7.80
N ARG A 114 6.03 -14.79 -7.99
CA ARG A 114 6.63 -15.03 -9.30
C ARG A 114 5.74 -15.77 -10.30
N GLU A 115 4.63 -16.35 -9.85
CA GLU A 115 3.66 -16.99 -10.75
C GLU A 115 2.89 -15.97 -11.61
N GLN A 116 2.89 -14.68 -11.25
CA GLN A 116 2.34 -13.64 -12.08
C GLN A 116 3.36 -13.19 -13.12
N ASP A 117 2.90 -13.08 -14.36
CA ASP A 117 3.72 -12.69 -15.51
C ASP A 117 3.80 -11.15 -15.63
N VAL A 118 4.48 -10.50 -14.66
CA VAL A 118 4.70 -9.05 -14.64
C VAL A 118 5.72 -8.66 -15.73
N ASP A 119 5.43 -7.62 -16.51
CA ASP A 119 6.29 -7.13 -17.60
C ASP A 119 7.36 -6.14 -17.15
N LEU A 120 7.01 -5.29 -16.18
CA LEU A 120 7.90 -4.27 -15.61
C LEU A 120 7.70 -4.22 -14.10
N LEU A 121 8.78 -4.30 -13.34
CA LEU A 121 8.73 -4.14 -11.89
C LEU A 121 9.96 -3.40 -11.36
N CYS A 122 9.79 -2.71 -10.23
CA CYS A 122 10.86 -2.09 -9.49
C CYS A 122 10.77 -2.46 -7.99
N ILE A 123 11.68 -1.94 -7.19
CA ILE A 123 11.77 -2.18 -5.75
C ILE A 123 10.98 -1.14 -4.97
N GLY A 124 10.53 -1.51 -3.76
CA GLY A 124 10.07 -0.59 -2.74
C GLY A 124 11.04 -0.47 -1.56
N ASN A 125 10.70 0.35 -0.58
CA ASN A 125 11.58 0.57 0.58
C ASN A 125 11.53 -0.57 1.59
N HIS A 126 10.43 -1.32 1.67
CA HIS A 126 10.32 -2.48 2.58
C HIS A 126 11.31 -3.59 2.19
N GLU A 127 11.58 -3.77 0.92
CA GLU A 127 12.62 -4.68 0.45
C GLU A 127 14.03 -4.29 0.91
N LEU A 128 14.25 -3.06 1.42
CA LEU A 128 15.57 -2.53 1.79
C LEU A 128 15.78 -2.26 3.29
N TYR A 129 14.77 -2.36 4.14
CA TYR A 129 14.93 -2.12 5.58
C TYR A 129 15.90 -3.11 6.24
N GLN A 130 15.95 -4.34 5.73
CA GLN A 130 16.79 -5.40 6.27
C GLN A 130 17.79 -5.88 5.20
N ALA A 131 19.05 -6.09 5.62
CA ALA A 131 20.08 -6.56 4.69
C ALA A 131 19.70 -7.88 4.00
N TYR A 132 19.08 -8.82 4.74
CA TYR A 132 18.68 -10.10 4.17
C TYR A 132 17.56 -9.96 3.10
N SER A 133 16.69 -8.94 3.23
CA SER A 133 15.65 -8.68 2.24
C SER A 133 16.24 -8.14 0.94
N ALA A 134 17.19 -7.20 1.03
CA ALA A 134 17.95 -6.69 -0.11
C ALA A 134 18.75 -7.81 -0.83
N ASP A 135 19.42 -8.68 -0.06
CA ASP A 135 20.13 -9.85 -0.59
C ASP A 135 19.17 -10.82 -1.30
N ARG A 136 17.94 -10.97 -0.78
CA ARG A 136 16.94 -11.85 -1.37
C ARG A 136 16.34 -11.27 -2.65
N GLU A 137 16.17 -9.96 -2.72
CA GLU A 137 15.80 -9.29 -3.99
C GLU A 137 16.86 -9.58 -5.06
N LEU A 138 18.15 -9.35 -4.76
CA LEU A 138 19.25 -9.61 -5.69
C LEU A 138 19.33 -11.08 -6.13
N ASN A 139 19.16 -12.02 -5.19
CA ASN A 139 19.41 -13.45 -5.44
C ASN A 139 18.17 -14.25 -5.85
N THR A 140 16.97 -13.70 -5.70
CA THR A 140 15.70 -14.41 -5.97
C THR A 140 14.80 -13.63 -6.92
N THR A 141 14.38 -12.41 -6.56
CA THR A 141 13.38 -11.68 -7.36
C THR A 141 13.97 -11.21 -8.68
N VAL A 142 15.13 -10.58 -8.66
CA VAL A 142 15.81 -10.12 -9.90
C VAL A 142 16.06 -11.30 -10.86
N PRO A 143 16.63 -12.45 -10.47
CA PRO A 143 16.79 -13.58 -11.37
C PRO A 143 15.49 -14.18 -11.91
N ASN A 144 14.40 -14.15 -11.12
CA ASN A 144 13.10 -14.66 -11.55
C ASN A 144 12.48 -13.78 -12.66
N PHE A 145 12.63 -12.46 -12.57
CA PHE A 145 12.06 -11.51 -13.54
C PHE A 145 13.06 -11.02 -14.59
N LYS A 146 14.36 -11.23 -14.37
CA LYS A 146 15.44 -10.93 -15.34
C LYS A 146 15.37 -9.49 -15.85
N ASP A 147 15.30 -9.34 -17.19
CA ASP A 147 15.22 -8.06 -17.89
C ASP A 147 13.92 -7.28 -17.66
N ARG A 148 12.99 -7.79 -16.88
CA ARG A 148 11.76 -7.10 -16.48
C ARG A 148 11.91 -6.31 -15.17
N TYR A 149 12.95 -6.62 -14.37
CA TYR A 149 13.27 -5.88 -13.15
C TYR A 149 14.16 -4.69 -13.50
N ILE A 150 13.76 -3.48 -13.08
CA ILE A 150 14.48 -2.22 -13.37
C ILE A 150 14.81 -1.51 -12.06
N ALA A 151 16.06 -1.09 -11.92
CA ALA A 151 16.57 -0.36 -10.74
C ALA A 151 17.48 0.80 -11.19
N SER A 152 16.87 1.94 -11.53
CA SER A 152 17.59 3.09 -12.10
C SER A 152 18.51 3.77 -11.10
N ASN A 153 18.13 3.86 -9.82
CA ASN A 153 18.85 4.61 -8.81
C ASN A 153 19.29 3.79 -7.59
N LEU A 154 19.43 2.47 -7.74
CA LEU A 154 19.78 1.58 -6.63
C LEU A 154 20.93 0.65 -6.97
N ASP A 155 21.92 0.62 -6.06
CA ASP A 155 22.99 -0.36 -6.02
C ASP A 155 22.91 -1.18 -4.73
N VAL A 156 23.52 -2.36 -4.75
CA VAL A 156 23.64 -3.26 -3.60
C VAL A 156 25.04 -3.85 -3.52
N ILE A 157 25.42 -4.37 -2.35
CA ILE A 157 26.62 -5.22 -2.23
C ILE A 157 26.25 -6.63 -2.67
N ASP A 158 26.90 -7.15 -3.69
CA ASP A 158 26.78 -8.58 -4.04
C ASP A 158 27.45 -9.41 -2.92
N PRO A 159 26.69 -10.23 -2.17
CA PRO A 159 27.23 -10.98 -1.04
C PRO A 159 28.29 -12.02 -1.45
N ARG A 160 28.42 -12.34 -2.73
CA ARG A 160 29.41 -13.30 -3.25
C ARG A 160 30.74 -12.64 -3.56
N SER A 161 30.75 -11.44 -4.11
CA SER A 161 31.96 -10.70 -4.48
C SER A 161 32.35 -9.64 -3.44
N GLY A 162 31.40 -9.15 -2.64
CA GLY A 162 31.58 -8.00 -1.76
C GLY A 162 31.65 -6.67 -2.50
N GLU A 163 31.39 -6.66 -3.81
CA GLU A 163 31.43 -5.45 -4.64
C GLU A 163 30.08 -4.76 -4.70
N ARG A 164 30.09 -3.45 -4.82
CA ARG A 164 28.90 -2.65 -5.10
C ARG A 164 28.54 -2.79 -6.57
N VAL A 165 27.34 -3.27 -6.83
CA VAL A 165 26.79 -3.51 -8.17
C VAL A 165 25.39 -2.91 -8.29
N PRO A 166 24.91 -2.53 -9.50
CA PRO A 166 23.50 -2.24 -9.70
C PRO A 166 22.63 -3.42 -9.29
N LEU A 167 21.52 -3.16 -8.58
CA LEU A 167 20.57 -4.24 -8.21
C LEU A 167 20.04 -4.97 -9.45
N ALA A 168 19.69 -4.20 -10.48
CA ALA A 168 19.22 -4.70 -11.77
C ALA A 168 19.60 -3.70 -12.88
N GLN A 169 19.14 -3.93 -14.10
CA GLN A 169 19.38 -2.98 -15.18
C GLN A 169 18.81 -1.59 -14.87
N ARG A 170 19.51 -0.55 -15.34
CA ARG A 170 19.13 0.85 -15.09
C ARG A 170 17.88 1.29 -15.84
N TYR A 171 17.67 0.76 -17.04
CA TYR A 171 16.51 1.01 -17.90
C TYR A 171 16.30 -0.14 -18.87
N LYS A 172 15.13 -0.16 -19.50
CA LYS A 172 14.79 -1.15 -20.52
C LYS A 172 14.14 -0.49 -21.73
N LYS A 173 14.67 -0.74 -22.93
CA LYS A 173 14.01 -0.42 -24.21
C LYS A 173 13.44 -1.69 -24.82
N PHE A 174 12.20 -1.65 -25.27
CA PHE A 174 11.53 -2.79 -25.87
C PHE A 174 10.36 -2.35 -26.76
N THR A 175 9.89 -3.27 -27.58
CA THR A 175 8.75 -3.07 -28.49
C THR A 175 7.57 -3.92 -28.02
N THR A 176 6.37 -3.34 -27.99
CA THR A 176 5.16 -4.06 -27.60
C THR A 176 4.71 -5.05 -28.68
N LYS A 177 3.98 -6.08 -28.25
CA LYS A 177 3.64 -7.26 -29.06
C LYS A 177 2.71 -6.94 -30.22
N ASN A 178 1.59 -6.26 -29.96
CA ASN A 178 0.48 -6.14 -30.91
C ASN A 178 0.56 -4.86 -31.75
N GLN A 179 0.84 -3.71 -31.13
CA GLN A 179 0.92 -2.40 -31.78
C GLN A 179 2.33 -2.04 -32.25
N GLY A 180 3.35 -2.77 -31.77
CA GLY A 180 4.74 -2.47 -32.10
C GLY A 180 5.20 -1.12 -31.55
N ILE A 181 4.68 -0.67 -30.40
CA ILE A 181 5.03 0.59 -29.76
C ILE A 181 6.42 0.44 -29.14
N GLU A 182 7.34 1.33 -29.47
CA GLU A 182 8.68 1.37 -28.89
C GLU A 182 8.64 2.11 -27.55
N LEU A 183 8.94 1.41 -26.46
CA LEU A 183 8.92 1.93 -25.10
C LEU A 183 10.32 1.95 -24.50
N LEU A 184 10.60 2.99 -23.69
CA LEU A 184 11.77 3.03 -22.82
C LEU A 184 11.28 3.18 -21.37
N ALA A 185 11.62 2.20 -20.54
CA ALA A 185 11.17 2.12 -19.16
C ALA A 185 12.31 2.40 -18.17
N PHE A 186 12.05 3.20 -17.13
CA PHE A 186 12.90 3.44 -15.96
C PHE A 186 12.22 2.91 -14.70
N GLY A 187 13.02 2.50 -13.68
CA GLY A 187 12.54 2.03 -12.39
C GLY A 187 13.22 2.76 -11.23
N PHE A 188 12.49 3.57 -10.49
CA PHE A 188 13.04 4.41 -9.42
C PHE A 188 12.51 4.03 -8.04
N LEU A 189 13.34 4.29 -7.02
CA LEU A 189 12.92 4.40 -5.63
C LEU A 189 13.03 5.88 -5.22
N PHE A 190 12.11 6.37 -4.38
CA PHE A 190 12.23 7.72 -3.82
C PHE A 190 13.55 7.91 -3.06
N ASP A 191 13.88 9.14 -2.67
CA ASP A 191 15.15 9.49 -2.00
C ASP A 191 15.22 8.89 -0.58
N PHE A 192 15.13 7.54 -0.52
CA PHE A 192 15.06 6.76 0.72
C PHE A 192 16.42 6.68 1.42
N THR A 193 16.43 6.89 2.75
CA THR A 193 17.64 6.89 3.58
C THR A 193 17.59 5.89 4.73
N GLY A 194 16.48 5.16 4.91
CA GLY A 194 16.29 4.14 5.96
C GLY A 194 16.74 2.73 5.57
N ASN A 195 17.46 2.60 4.47
CA ASN A 195 17.89 1.32 3.92
C ASN A 195 19.07 0.72 4.71
N ALA A 196 19.17 -0.62 4.70
CA ALA A 196 20.27 -1.36 5.27
C ALA A 196 21.61 -1.02 4.57
N ASN A 197 22.71 -1.22 5.29
CA ASN A 197 24.06 -0.83 4.87
C ASN A 197 24.63 -1.59 3.66
N ASN A 198 23.93 -2.64 3.19
CA ASN A 198 24.27 -3.36 1.96
C ASN A 198 23.53 -2.84 0.72
N SER A 199 22.80 -1.73 0.82
CA SER A 199 22.11 -1.09 -0.30
C SER A 199 22.39 0.41 -0.34
N PHE A 200 22.34 1.03 -1.53
CA PHE A 200 22.71 2.42 -1.77
C PHE A 200 21.71 3.05 -2.73
N VAL A 201 20.84 3.90 -2.20
CA VAL A 201 19.87 4.66 -3.00
C VAL A 201 20.51 5.98 -3.42
N GLN A 202 20.62 6.20 -4.72
CA GLN A 202 21.05 7.48 -5.28
C GLN A 202 19.81 8.40 -5.41
N LYS A 203 19.95 9.66 -5.04
CA LYS A 203 18.85 10.63 -5.18
C LYS A 203 18.40 10.73 -6.63
N ALA A 204 17.09 10.88 -6.85
CA ALA A 204 16.53 11.05 -8.19
C ALA A 204 17.16 12.25 -8.92
N GLU A 205 17.39 13.36 -8.21
CA GLU A 205 18.03 14.56 -8.77
C GLU A 205 19.46 14.30 -9.29
N ASP A 206 20.22 13.41 -8.65
CA ASP A 206 21.58 13.08 -9.07
C ASP A 206 21.55 12.02 -10.18
N THR A 207 20.64 11.04 -10.07
CA THR A 207 20.49 9.97 -11.07
C THR A 207 20.14 10.52 -12.45
N VAL A 208 19.25 11.52 -12.53
CA VAL A 208 18.90 12.13 -13.83
C VAL A 208 20.04 12.90 -14.47
N LYS A 209 21.11 13.23 -13.74
CA LYS A 209 22.34 13.86 -14.27
C LYS A 209 23.36 12.86 -14.79
N GLU A 210 23.22 11.58 -14.45
CA GLU A 210 24.12 10.52 -14.89
C GLU A 210 24.16 10.42 -16.42
N GLN A 211 25.36 10.16 -16.97
CA GLN A 211 25.53 10.11 -18.42
C GLN A 211 24.65 9.06 -19.08
N TRP A 212 24.50 7.87 -18.46
CA TRP A 212 23.66 6.81 -19.00
C TRP A 212 22.18 7.22 -19.10
N PHE A 213 21.67 8.01 -18.12
CA PHE A 213 20.28 8.49 -18.15
C PHE A 213 20.11 9.55 -19.24
N GLN A 214 21.06 10.50 -19.33
CA GLN A 214 21.06 11.55 -20.36
C GLN A 214 21.19 10.97 -21.78
N ASP A 215 21.87 9.83 -21.95
CA ASP A 215 21.95 9.15 -23.23
C ASP A 215 20.66 8.36 -23.52
N ALA A 216 20.10 7.66 -22.53
CA ALA A 216 18.87 6.89 -22.66
C ALA A 216 17.68 7.76 -23.06
N ILE A 217 17.51 8.95 -22.47
CA ILE A 217 16.39 9.85 -22.81
C ILE A 217 16.49 10.48 -24.20
N LYS A 218 17.64 10.39 -24.87
CA LYS A 218 17.81 10.83 -26.26
C LYS A 218 17.43 9.75 -27.29
N GLU A 219 17.21 8.52 -26.83
CA GLU A 219 16.77 7.46 -27.72
C GLU A 219 15.37 7.76 -28.27
N LYS A 220 15.18 7.48 -29.57
CA LYS A 220 13.86 7.62 -30.17
C LYS A 220 12.96 6.49 -29.71
N VAL A 221 11.81 6.87 -29.14
CA VAL A 221 10.77 5.97 -28.66
C VAL A 221 9.40 6.58 -28.88
N ASP A 222 8.37 5.75 -28.87
CA ASP A 222 6.97 6.19 -29.00
C ASP A 222 6.42 6.70 -27.65
N ALA A 223 6.91 6.16 -26.51
CA ALA A 223 6.59 6.65 -25.18
C ALA A 223 7.64 6.25 -24.13
N PHE A 224 7.72 7.03 -23.06
CA PHE A 224 8.44 6.66 -21.84
C PHE A 224 7.48 6.06 -20.80
N VAL A 225 7.95 5.04 -20.08
CA VAL A 225 7.27 4.44 -18.95
C VAL A 225 8.17 4.59 -17.73
N VAL A 226 7.73 5.30 -16.71
CA VAL A 226 8.48 5.47 -15.46
C VAL A 226 7.73 4.74 -14.36
N ILE A 227 8.24 3.58 -13.98
CA ILE A 227 7.74 2.88 -12.79
C ILE A 227 8.56 3.35 -11.59
N GLY A 228 7.91 3.58 -10.45
CA GLY A 228 8.64 4.06 -9.29
C GLY A 228 7.91 3.82 -7.98
N HIS A 229 8.62 3.31 -6.98
CA HIS A 229 8.08 3.31 -5.62
C HIS A 229 8.21 4.73 -5.05
N ILE A 230 7.32 5.62 -5.49
CA ILE A 230 7.30 7.06 -5.23
C ILE A 230 5.84 7.51 -5.16
N GLY A 231 5.46 8.27 -4.12
CA GLY A 231 4.15 8.91 -4.08
C GLY A 231 3.98 9.93 -5.22
N LEU A 232 2.83 9.98 -5.88
CA LEU A 232 2.65 10.84 -7.07
C LEU A 232 2.85 12.34 -6.80
N ARG A 233 2.68 12.76 -5.54
CA ARG A 233 2.83 14.16 -5.10
C ARG A 233 4.25 14.47 -4.60
N MET A 234 5.14 13.47 -4.50
CA MET A 234 6.53 13.66 -4.11
C MET A 234 7.35 14.31 -5.22
N PRO A 235 8.46 15.02 -4.87
CA PRO A 235 9.23 15.84 -5.81
C PRO A 235 10.00 15.01 -6.86
N GLU A 236 10.32 13.76 -6.57
CA GLU A 236 11.16 12.92 -7.44
C GLU A 236 10.52 12.68 -8.80
N PHE A 237 9.22 12.41 -8.86
CA PHE A 237 8.52 12.25 -10.15
C PHE A 237 8.56 13.54 -10.98
N LYS A 238 8.41 14.70 -10.35
CA LYS A 238 8.55 15.98 -11.06
C LYS A 238 9.96 16.20 -11.58
N THR A 239 10.98 15.80 -10.82
CA THR A 239 12.39 15.86 -11.22
C THR A 239 12.64 15.00 -12.45
N ILE A 240 12.20 13.74 -12.43
CA ILE A 240 12.32 12.80 -13.55
C ILE A 240 11.54 13.30 -14.76
N PHE A 241 10.28 13.74 -14.56
CA PHE A 241 9.46 14.34 -15.63
C PHE A 241 10.18 15.52 -16.29
N THR A 242 10.72 16.44 -15.50
CA THR A 242 11.39 17.64 -16.02
C THR A 242 12.62 17.26 -16.84
N ALA A 243 13.41 16.28 -16.40
CA ALA A 243 14.58 15.81 -17.11
C ALA A 243 14.21 15.19 -18.48
N ILE A 244 13.21 14.28 -18.51
CA ILE A 244 12.76 13.65 -19.74
C ILE A 244 12.12 14.70 -20.66
N ARG A 245 11.23 15.55 -20.15
CA ARG A 245 10.48 16.53 -20.95
C ARG A 245 11.38 17.58 -21.60
N LYS A 246 12.50 17.92 -20.98
CA LYS A 246 13.49 18.85 -21.55
C LYS A 246 14.06 18.36 -22.88
N GLU A 247 14.31 17.05 -23.01
CA GLU A 247 14.83 16.44 -24.25
C GLU A 247 13.71 15.97 -25.17
N ASN A 248 12.56 15.57 -24.61
CA ASN A 248 11.44 14.94 -25.32
C ASN A 248 10.14 15.70 -25.05
N TRP A 249 10.07 16.93 -25.56
CA TRP A 249 8.96 17.85 -25.29
C TRP A 249 7.58 17.33 -25.75
N ASP A 250 7.56 16.40 -26.70
CA ASP A 250 6.33 15.90 -27.37
C ASP A 250 6.01 14.42 -27.10
N THR A 251 6.97 13.64 -26.63
CA THR A 251 6.79 12.20 -26.39
C THR A 251 5.93 11.94 -25.14
N PRO A 252 4.92 11.06 -25.21
CA PRO A 252 4.12 10.66 -24.06
C PRO A 252 4.97 10.08 -22.92
N ILE A 253 4.60 10.39 -21.67
CA ILE A 253 5.25 9.82 -20.47
C ILE A 253 4.17 9.28 -19.54
N LEU A 254 4.25 7.98 -19.23
CA LEU A 254 3.35 7.30 -18.31
C LEU A 254 4.11 6.95 -17.03
N PHE A 255 3.58 7.39 -15.89
CA PHE A 255 4.16 7.11 -14.57
C PHE A 255 3.29 6.15 -13.79
N PHE A 256 3.92 5.22 -13.10
CA PHE A 256 3.27 4.34 -12.13
C PHE A 256 3.98 4.50 -10.79
N GLY A 257 3.22 4.87 -9.75
CA GLY A 257 3.72 5.20 -8.42
C GLY A 257 3.22 4.26 -7.33
N GLY A 258 3.82 4.36 -6.14
CA GLY A 258 3.46 3.60 -4.96
C GLY A 258 3.78 4.38 -3.67
N HIS A 259 4.11 3.67 -2.58
CA HIS A 259 4.59 4.22 -1.31
C HIS A 259 3.54 4.97 -0.48
N ALA A 260 2.74 5.81 -1.10
CA ALA A 260 1.75 6.62 -0.38
C ALA A 260 0.49 5.84 0.04
N HIS A 261 0.32 4.59 -0.41
CA HIS A 261 -0.81 3.72 -0.09
C HIS A 261 -2.18 4.28 -0.53
N VAL A 262 -2.22 5.10 -1.57
CA VAL A 262 -3.46 5.78 -2.03
C VAL A 262 -3.78 5.46 -3.49
N ARG A 263 -5.06 5.51 -3.84
CA ARG A 263 -5.51 5.62 -5.22
C ARG A 263 -5.36 7.08 -5.64
N ASP A 264 -4.51 7.37 -6.61
CA ASP A 264 -4.28 8.74 -7.09
C ASP A 264 -3.95 8.72 -8.58
N ALA A 265 -4.33 9.77 -9.29
CA ALA A 265 -3.86 10.05 -10.64
C ALA A 265 -3.49 11.53 -10.77
N ARG A 266 -2.35 11.78 -11.41
CA ARG A 266 -1.81 13.12 -11.59
C ARG A 266 -1.44 13.37 -13.04
N GLN A 267 -1.70 14.57 -13.53
CA GLN A 267 -1.21 15.04 -14.82
C GLN A 267 -0.09 16.06 -14.61
N PHE A 268 1.07 15.84 -15.25
CA PHE A 268 2.17 16.83 -15.24
C PHE A 268 2.05 17.79 -16.41
N ASP A 269 1.54 17.30 -17.55
CA ASP A 269 1.18 18.09 -18.73
C ASP A 269 0.14 17.31 -19.59
N SER A 270 -0.25 17.85 -20.74
CA SER A 270 -1.23 17.23 -21.64
C SER A 270 -0.77 15.91 -22.28
N LYS A 271 0.51 15.53 -22.15
CA LYS A 271 1.12 14.32 -22.72
C LYS A 271 1.71 13.39 -21.66
N SER A 272 1.32 13.58 -20.41
CA SER A 272 1.78 12.73 -19.32
C SER A 272 0.69 12.47 -18.31
N ILE A 273 0.68 11.28 -17.77
CA ILE A 273 -0.19 10.86 -16.69
C ILE A 273 0.59 9.98 -15.71
N ALA A 274 0.25 10.09 -14.43
CA ALA A 274 0.74 9.24 -13.37
C ALA A 274 -0.44 8.55 -12.67
N MET A 275 -0.22 7.32 -12.19
CA MET A 275 -1.21 6.54 -11.44
C MET A 275 -0.55 5.83 -10.26
N ALA A 276 -1.23 5.81 -9.11
CA ALA A 276 -0.93 4.96 -7.95
C ALA A 276 -2.18 4.14 -7.59
N SER A 277 -1.99 2.88 -7.22
CA SER A 277 -3.08 1.88 -7.16
C SER A 277 -3.38 1.41 -5.74
N GLY A 278 -3.31 2.30 -4.74
CA GLY A 278 -3.66 1.97 -3.37
C GLY A 278 -2.60 1.11 -2.66
N ARG A 279 -3.05 0.09 -1.91
CA ARG A 279 -2.21 -0.76 -1.07
C ARG A 279 -2.83 -2.12 -0.84
N TYR A 280 -2.10 -3.03 -0.19
CA TYR A 280 -2.57 -4.30 0.40
C TYR A 280 -3.37 -5.17 -0.56
N PHE A 281 -3.12 -5.00 -1.85
CA PHE A 281 -3.86 -5.69 -2.89
C PHE A 281 -5.39 -5.40 -2.87
N GLU A 282 -5.80 -4.24 -2.34
CA GLU A 282 -7.19 -3.75 -2.41
C GLU A 282 -7.59 -3.32 -3.84
N THR A 283 -6.60 -3.01 -4.67
CA THR A 283 -6.80 -2.39 -5.99
C THR A 283 -5.85 -2.94 -7.02
N ILE A 284 -6.37 -3.16 -8.22
CA ILE A 284 -5.57 -3.28 -9.45
C ILE A 284 -5.83 -2.02 -10.29
N GLY A 285 -4.80 -1.20 -10.50
CA GLY A 285 -4.91 -0.04 -11.36
C GLY A 285 -5.05 -0.44 -12.82
N TRP A 286 -5.93 0.24 -13.53
CA TRP A 286 -6.04 0.18 -14.98
C TRP A 286 -5.71 1.54 -15.56
N MET A 287 -4.75 1.59 -16.47
CA MET A 287 -4.46 2.78 -17.27
C MET A 287 -4.49 2.43 -18.75
N SER A 288 -5.09 3.30 -19.57
CA SER A 288 -5.02 3.16 -21.02
C SER A 288 -4.60 4.46 -21.70
N ALA A 289 -3.90 4.32 -22.82
CA ALA A 289 -3.41 5.42 -23.64
C ALA A 289 -3.75 5.17 -25.12
N ASP A 290 -4.36 6.19 -25.75
CA ASP A 290 -4.60 6.27 -27.18
C ASP A 290 -3.72 7.35 -27.81
N GLY A 291 -3.44 7.24 -29.11
CA GLY A 291 -2.66 8.24 -29.83
C GLY A 291 -1.17 8.26 -29.45
N VAL A 292 -0.66 7.15 -28.87
CA VAL A 292 0.77 6.98 -28.52
C VAL A 292 1.59 6.77 -29.78
N LYS A 293 1.07 5.98 -30.74
CA LYS A 293 1.70 5.74 -32.04
C LYS A 293 0.74 6.04 -33.16
N ALA A 294 1.21 6.72 -34.19
CA ALA A 294 0.41 6.96 -35.39
C ALA A 294 0.02 5.64 -36.05
N ASN A 295 -1.29 5.37 -36.15
CA ASN A 295 -1.79 4.17 -36.82
C ASN A 295 -1.43 4.22 -38.31
N ALA A 296 -0.53 3.39 -38.77
CA ALA A 296 -0.19 3.24 -40.20
C ALA A 296 -1.42 2.83 -41.03
N ALA A 297 -2.41 2.17 -40.46
CA ALA A 297 -3.67 1.79 -41.10
C ALA A 297 -4.68 2.94 -41.21
N ALA A 298 -4.57 4.00 -40.41
CA ALA A 298 -5.45 5.18 -40.48
C ALA A 298 -4.97 6.24 -41.47
N ALA A 299 -3.75 6.14 -41.99
CA ALA A 299 -3.17 7.09 -42.93
C ALA A 299 -3.85 7.10 -44.33
N GLY A 300 -4.88 6.27 -44.54
CA GLY A 300 -5.61 6.16 -45.80
C GLY A 300 -6.98 6.82 -45.86
N LYS A 301 -7.54 7.28 -44.76
CA LYS A 301 -8.87 7.94 -44.75
C LYS A 301 -8.89 9.08 -43.71
N ASP A 302 -8.93 10.30 -44.22
CA ASP A 302 -9.09 11.57 -43.49
C ASP A 302 -7.96 11.96 -42.54
N ALA A 303 -6.89 12.51 -43.08
CA ALA A 303 -5.81 13.16 -42.37
C ALA A 303 -6.23 14.43 -41.56
N SER A 304 -7.50 14.75 -41.49
CA SER A 304 -8.02 15.91 -40.77
C SER A 304 -8.30 15.65 -39.29
N THR A 305 -8.23 14.38 -38.79
CA THR A 305 -8.45 14.01 -37.37
C THR A 305 -7.17 13.64 -36.63
N ALA A 306 -5.99 13.77 -37.23
CA ALA A 306 -4.70 13.32 -36.72
C ALA A 306 -3.99 14.32 -35.78
N SER A 307 -4.67 15.31 -35.20
CA SER A 307 -4.01 16.34 -34.38
C SER A 307 -4.44 16.41 -32.91
N SER A 308 -5.17 15.43 -32.39
CA SER A 308 -5.37 15.32 -30.94
C SER A 308 -4.20 14.51 -30.35
N GLY A 309 -3.43 15.13 -29.43
CA GLY A 309 -2.37 14.45 -28.66
C GLY A 309 -2.87 13.17 -27.94
N PRO A 310 -2.00 12.50 -27.20
CA PRO A 310 -2.37 11.27 -26.52
C PRO A 310 -3.53 11.51 -25.56
N ARG A 311 -4.45 10.54 -25.46
CA ARG A 311 -5.57 10.54 -24.53
C ARG A 311 -5.35 9.43 -23.50
N PHE A 312 -5.53 9.75 -22.23
CA PHE A 312 -5.33 8.83 -21.13
C PHE A 312 -6.65 8.61 -20.39
N THR A 313 -6.85 7.37 -19.93
CA THR A 313 -7.92 7.03 -18.99
C THR A 313 -7.38 6.18 -17.87
N ARG A 314 -8.06 6.17 -16.72
CA ARG A 314 -7.71 5.35 -15.57
C ARG A 314 -8.93 4.70 -14.96
N ARG A 315 -8.73 3.55 -14.29
CA ARG A 315 -9.66 2.91 -13.37
C ARG A 315 -8.90 2.32 -12.19
N TYR A 316 -9.52 2.38 -11.03
CA TYR A 316 -9.09 1.64 -9.84
C TYR A 316 -10.04 0.47 -9.70
N VAL A 317 -9.59 -0.72 -10.08
CA VAL A 317 -10.38 -1.94 -10.07
C VAL A 317 -10.27 -2.57 -8.68
N ASP A 318 -11.39 -2.71 -7.98
CA ASP A 318 -11.43 -3.43 -6.73
C ASP A 318 -11.03 -4.90 -6.93
N THR A 319 -10.22 -5.46 -6.02
CA THR A 319 -9.85 -6.87 -6.07
C THR A 319 -11.02 -7.75 -5.62
N ASN A 320 -12.09 -7.67 -6.38
CA ASN A 320 -13.38 -8.29 -6.15
C ASN A 320 -13.72 -9.23 -7.31
N LEU A 321 -14.04 -10.47 -7.00
CA LEU A 321 -14.39 -11.46 -8.03
C LEU A 321 -15.59 -11.06 -8.89
N TYR A 322 -16.53 -10.28 -8.35
CA TYR A 322 -17.66 -9.79 -9.13
C TYR A 322 -17.20 -8.83 -10.25
N GLY A 323 -16.41 -7.81 -9.89
CA GLY A 323 -15.83 -6.84 -10.83
C GLY A 323 -14.86 -7.50 -11.82
N MET A 324 -13.96 -8.36 -11.32
CA MET A 324 -13.00 -9.08 -12.17
C MET A 324 -13.69 -9.94 -13.24
N ARG A 325 -14.77 -10.66 -12.88
CA ARG A 325 -15.56 -11.44 -13.84
C ARG A 325 -16.26 -10.56 -14.86
N TYR A 326 -16.81 -9.45 -14.42
CA TYR A 326 -17.43 -8.47 -15.30
C TYR A 326 -16.46 -7.93 -16.34
N HIS A 327 -15.33 -7.40 -15.93
CA HIS A 327 -14.32 -6.81 -16.81
C HIS A 327 -13.64 -7.82 -17.74
N SER A 328 -13.55 -9.08 -17.31
CA SER A 328 -13.01 -10.16 -18.13
C SER A 328 -14.04 -10.86 -19.02
N GLY A 329 -15.32 -10.44 -18.95
CA GLY A 329 -16.40 -11.07 -19.72
C GLY A 329 -16.63 -12.54 -19.38
N THR A 330 -16.32 -12.93 -18.14
CA THR A 330 -16.40 -14.32 -17.65
C THR A 330 -17.49 -14.47 -16.59
N ASN A 331 -17.69 -15.68 -16.12
CA ASN A 331 -18.58 -16.00 -15.01
C ASN A 331 -17.89 -16.97 -14.03
N ALA A 332 -18.58 -17.36 -12.97
CA ALA A 332 -18.01 -18.24 -11.93
C ALA A 332 -17.47 -19.59 -12.46
N SER A 333 -17.94 -20.08 -13.60
CA SER A 333 -17.49 -21.36 -14.16
C SER A 333 -16.34 -21.21 -15.17
N SER A 334 -16.11 -20.01 -15.71
CA SER A 334 -15.14 -19.75 -16.79
C SER A 334 -14.00 -18.80 -16.40
N PHE A 335 -14.05 -18.20 -15.21
CA PHE A 335 -13.05 -17.24 -14.75
C PHE A 335 -11.72 -17.89 -14.37
N ASP A 336 -11.79 -18.96 -13.60
CA ASP A 336 -10.59 -19.57 -13.03
C ASP A 336 -9.76 -20.28 -14.08
N THR A 337 -8.53 -19.82 -14.28
CA THR A 337 -7.54 -20.53 -15.10
C THR A 337 -6.83 -21.60 -14.28
N GLU A 338 -6.27 -22.62 -14.96
CA GLU A 338 -5.51 -23.68 -14.27
C GLU A 338 -4.32 -23.14 -13.47
N GLN A 339 -3.66 -22.07 -13.96
CA GLN A 339 -2.58 -21.44 -13.21
C GLN A 339 -3.13 -20.69 -12.00
N GLY A 340 -4.22 -19.93 -12.15
CA GLY A 340 -4.86 -19.22 -11.05
C GLY A 340 -5.24 -20.17 -9.93
N LYS A 341 -5.98 -21.25 -10.25
CA LYS A 341 -6.34 -22.31 -9.28
C LYS A 341 -5.12 -22.90 -8.58
N ARG A 342 -4.03 -23.15 -9.33
CA ARG A 342 -2.79 -23.67 -8.73
C ARG A 342 -2.24 -22.69 -7.69
N VAL A 343 -2.24 -21.39 -7.99
CA VAL A 343 -1.70 -20.35 -7.10
C VAL A 343 -2.61 -20.15 -5.89
N THR A 344 -3.94 -20.08 -6.04
CA THR A 344 -4.89 -20.08 -4.93
C THR A 344 -4.64 -21.25 -3.98
N ASN A 345 -4.41 -22.46 -4.53
CA ASN A 345 -4.06 -23.63 -3.73
C ASN A 345 -2.66 -23.53 -3.08
N MET A 346 -1.68 -22.87 -3.72
CA MET A 346 -0.37 -22.61 -3.09
C MET A 346 -0.54 -21.70 -1.88
N ILE A 347 -1.32 -20.65 -1.98
CA ILE A 347 -1.64 -19.73 -0.88
C ILE A 347 -2.34 -20.47 0.26
N ALA A 348 -3.39 -21.23 -0.03
CA ALA A 348 -4.12 -21.99 0.98
C ALA A 348 -3.21 -22.99 1.74
N ARG A 349 -2.29 -23.66 1.04
CA ARG A 349 -1.30 -24.56 1.66
C ARG A 349 -0.30 -23.79 2.53
N ALA A 350 0.18 -22.62 2.07
CA ALA A 350 1.09 -21.78 2.83
C ALA A 350 0.40 -21.24 4.11
N ARG A 351 -0.83 -20.74 4.01
CA ARG A 351 -1.63 -20.32 5.17
C ARG A 351 -1.78 -21.44 6.19
N LYS A 352 -2.12 -22.66 5.72
CA LYS A 352 -2.22 -23.83 6.59
C LYS A 352 -0.88 -24.23 7.21
N ALA A 353 0.21 -24.22 6.45
CA ALA A 353 1.54 -24.55 6.96
C ALA A 353 2.04 -23.56 8.01
N LEU A 354 1.65 -22.31 7.90
CA LEU A 354 1.96 -21.23 8.84
C LEU A 354 0.94 -21.12 9.98
N ASP A 355 -0.11 -21.94 9.98
CA ASP A 355 -1.20 -21.93 10.98
C ASP A 355 -1.83 -20.53 11.12
N LEU A 356 -2.02 -19.82 9.99
CA LEU A 356 -2.48 -18.42 9.98
C LEU A 356 -3.92 -18.25 10.46
N ASP A 357 -4.75 -19.30 10.28
CA ASP A 357 -6.15 -19.30 10.67
C ASP A 357 -6.36 -19.69 12.16
N HIS A 358 -5.27 -19.96 12.91
CA HIS A 358 -5.33 -20.22 14.34
C HIS A 358 -5.90 -18.99 15.08
N GLN A 359 -7.04 -19.19 15.73
CA GLN A 359 -7.76 -18.13 16.44
C GLN A 359 -7.14 -17.89 17.83
N PHE A 360 -6.79 -16.66 18.13
CA PHE A 360 -6.31 -16.22 19.44
C PHE A 360 -7.44 -15.73 20.33
N GLY A 361 -8.45 -15.07 19.78
CA GLY A 361 -9.59 -14.54 20.50
C GLY A 361 -10.71 -14.11 19.56
N CYS A 362 -11.79 -13.57 20.12
CA CYS A 362 -12.90 -13.02 19.35
C CYS A 362 -13.07 -11.53 19.63
N ALA A 363 -12.75 -10.68 18.66
CA ALA A 363 -12.92 -9.24 18.78
C ALA A 363 -14.40 -8.90 19.00
N PRO A 364 -14.76 -8.23 20.11
CA PRO A 364 -16.16 -7.97 20.45
C PRO A 364 -16.82 -6.93 19.55
N LYS A 365 -16.01 -6.09 18.91
CA LYS A 365 -16.43 -5.04 17.97
C LYS A 365 -15.33 -4.75 16.96
N THR A 366 -15.69 -4.06 15.90
CA THR A 366 -14.70 -3.51 14.95
C THR A 366 -14.01 -2.30 15.57
N LEU A 367 -12.68 -2.23 15.43
CA LEU A 367 -11.83 -1.13 15.89
C LEU A 367 -11.10 -0.55 14.67
N TRP A 368 -11.30 0.72 14.43
CA TRP A 368 -10.84 1.42 13.24
C TRP A 368 -9.56 2.21 13.50
N MET A 369 -8.66 2.21 12.54
CA MET A 369 -7.49 3.08 12.56
C MET A 369 -7.86 4.53 12.27
N SER A 370 -8.59 4.77 11.17
CA SER A 370 -8.93 6.11 10.66
C SER A 370 -10.38 6.27 10.25
N ARG A 371 -11.19 5.19 10.24
CA ARG A 371 -12.64 5.27 9.97
C ARG A 371 -13.44 5.68 11.20
N ALA A 372 -12.80 5.83 12.35
CA ALA A 372 -13.37 6.41 13.57
C ALA A 372 -12.48 7.55 14.06
N ARG A 373 -13.10 8.57 14.67
CA ARG A 373 -12.36 9.69 15.26
C ARG A 373 -11.53 9.24 16.45
N TYR A 374 -10.38 9.87 16.64
CA TYR A 374 -9.60 9.73 17.85
C TYR A 374 -9.70 11.01 18.70
N PRO A 375 -9.99 10.90 20.03
CA PRO A 375 -10.38 9.66 20.73
C PRO A 375 -11.86 9.28 20.53
N SER A 376 -12.15 7.98 20.40
CA SER A 376 -13.51 7.45 20.45
C SER A 376 -13.50 5.97 20.81
N ALA A 377 -14.67 5.45 21.22
CA ALA A 377 -14.78 4.04 21.61
C ALA A 377 -14.44 3.05 20.48
N ASP A 378 -14.64 3.43 19.23
CA ASP A 378 -14.39 2.58 18.06
C ASP A 378 -12.99 2.82 17.43
N SER A 379 -12.16 3.68 18.04
CA SER A 379 -10.77 3.88 17.63
C SER A 379 -9.87 2.79 18.22
N ILE A 380 -9.07 2.14 17.36
CA ILE A 380 -8.03 1.20 17.79
C ILE A 380 -7.01 1.87 18.72
N PHE A 381 -6.73 3.16 18.50
CA PHE A 381 -5.77 3.91 19.30
C PHE A 381 -6.30 4.25 20.70
N SER A 382 -7.61 4.51 20.84
CA SER A 382 -8.23 4.64 22.16
C SER A 382 -8.19 3.31 22.92
N TRP A 383 -8.56 2.22 22.26
CA TRP A 383 -8.48 0.88 22.87
C TRP A 383 -7.05 0.53 23.30
N LEU A 384 -6.04 0.81 22.46
CA LEU A 384 -4.64 0.59 22.81
C LEU A 384 -4.22 1.43 24.04
N GLY A 385 -4.57 2.72 24.06
CA GLY A 385 -4.20 3.64 25.13
C GLY A 385 -4.89 3.36 26.45
N ASP A 386 -6.17 2.98 26.41
CA ASP A 386 -7.01 2.88 27.60
C ASP A 386 -7.03 1.46 28.20
N GLU A 387 -6.90 0.41 27.37
CA GLU A 387 -7.03 -0.98 27.82
C GLU A 387 -5.71 -1.76 27.71
N VAL A 388 -5.05 -1.74 26.52
CA VAL A 388 -3.91 -2.62 26.26
C VAL A 388 -2.64 -2.13 26.95
N LEU A 389 -2.20 -0.90 26.67
CA LEU A 389 -0.95 -0.37 27.22
C LEU A 389 -0.91 -0.40 28.76
N PRO A 390 -1.98 -0.01 29.50
CA PRO A 390 -2.00 -0.12 30.97
C PRO A 390 -1.81 -1.54 31.47
N ALA A 391 -2.33 -2.53 30.76
CA ALA A 391 -2.24 -3.93 31.14
C ALA A 391 -0.88 -4.56 30.85
N VAL A 392 -0.29 -4.25 29.66
CA VAL A 392 0.90 -4.97 29.17
C VAL A 392 2.23 -4.25 29.44
N VAL A 393 2.22 -2.91 29.57
CA VAL A 393 3.45 -2.14 29.79
C VAL A 393 3.80 -2.15 31.27
N GLN A 394 4.29 -3.30 31.76
CA GLN A 394 4.65 -3.52 33.17
C GLN A 394 6.06 -4.11 33.27
N HIS A 395 6.99 -3.32 33.84
CA HIS A 395 8.34 -3.80 34.11
C HIS A 395 8.38 -4.78 35.29
N PRO A 396 9.11 -5.89 35.21
CA PRO A 396 9.14 -6.91 36.26
C PRO A 396 9.49 -6.38 37.66
N THR A 397 10.41 -5.41 37.77
CA THR A 397 10.91 -4.85 39.04
C THR A 397 10.52 -3.38 39.27
N ARG A 398 9.85 -2.72 38.33
CA ARG A 398 9.47 -1.28 38.41
C ARG A 398 7.98 -1.04 38.19
N LYS A 399 7.15 -2.06 38.41
CA LYS A 399 5.69 -1.98 38.19
C LYS A 399 4.98 -0.90 38.99
N ASP A 400 5.55 -0.54 40.16
CA ASP A 400 4.99 0.48 41.06
C ASP A 400 5.41 1.92 40.70
N LYS A 401 6.30 2.09 39.71
CA LYS A 401 6.72 3.40 39.22
C LYS A 401 5.67 3.97 38.25
N ALA A 402 5.41 5.28 38.37
CA ALA A 402 4.64 6.01 37.38
C ALA A 402 5.37 5.99 36.04
N ARG A 403 4.65 5.80 34.93
CA ARG A 403 5.23 5.74 33.59
C ARG A 403 4.33 6.36 32.53
N LEU A 404 4.96 6.94 31.54
CA LEU A 404 4.34 7.37 30.30
C LEU A 404 4.72 6.38 29.20
N ALA A 405 3.73 5.63 28.68
CA ALA A 405 3.92 4.68 27.60
C ALA A 405 3.49 5.33 26.28
N ILE A 406 4.44 5.55 25.37
CA ILE A 406 4.23 6.20 24.06
C ILE A 406 4.31 5.16 22.95
N LEU A 407 3.28 5.15 22.10
CA LEU A 407 3.18 4.31 20.89
C LEU A 407 2.99 5.23 19.68
N ASN A 408 3.79 5.03 18.64
CA ASN A 408 3.53 5.68 17.35
C ASN A 408 2.38 5.01 16.62
N THR A 409 1.46 5.78 16.05
CA THR A 409 0.28 5.23 15.36
C THR A 409 0.66 4.45 14.10
N GLY A 410 1.77 4.78 13.46
CA GLY A 410 2.34 4.02 12.34
C GLY A 410 2.78 2.59 12.67
N GLY A 411 2.85 2.22 13.96
CA GLY A 411 3.05 0.85 14.41
C GLY A 411 1.82 -0.05 14.20
N ILE A 412 0.64 0.53 13.90
CA ILE A 412 -0.59 -0.17 13.54
C ILE A 412 -0.84 0.04 12.05
N ARG A 413 -1.13 -1.03 11.34
CA ARG A 413 -1.21 -1.04 9.87
C ARG A 413 -2.58 -1.36 9.32
N PHE A 414 -3.48 -1.94 10.13
CA PHE A 414 -4.82 -2.31 9.67
C PHE A 414 -5.85 -2.31 10.80
N ASP A 415 -7.11 -2.22 10.40
CA ASP A 415 -8.28 -2.28 11.30
C ASP A 415 -8.42 -3.68 11.94
N ILE A 416 -9.06 -3.76 13.10
CA ILE A 416 -9.47 -5.03 13.69
C ILE A 416 -10.99 -5.18 13.48
N PHE A 417 -11.38 -6.16 12.68
CA PHE A 417 -12.80 -6.46 12.46
C PHE A 417 -13.39 -7.27 13.61
N LYS A 418 -14.67 -7.02 13.92
CA LYS A 418 -15.43 -7.87 14.83
C LYS A 418 -15.41 -9.33 14.37
N GLY A 419 -15.16 -10.25 15.29
CA GLY A 419 -15.10 -11.69 15.00
C GLY A 419 -13.73 -12.29 15.27
N PRO A 420 -13.35 -13.39 14.60
CA PRO A 420 -12.12 -14.11 14.88
C PRO A 420 -10.87 -13.23 14.70
N PHE A 421 -10.08 -13.11 15.78
CA PHE A 421 -8.73 -12.56 15.71
C PHE A 421 -7.74 -13.73 15.63
N THR A 422 -7.12 -13.87 14.48
CA THR A 422 -6.28 -15.02 14.17
C THR A 422 -4.79 -14.69 14.25
N ARG A 423 -3.96 -15.70 14.10
CA ARG A 423 -2.51 -15.51 13.96
C ARG A 423 -2.17 -14.60 12.78
N ASP A 424 -2.90 -14.69 11.67
CA ASP A 424 -2.73 -13.76 10.55
C ASP A 424 -3.05 -12.31 10.95
N SER A 425 -4.13 -12.12 11.73
CA SER A 425 -4.54 -10.80 12.23
C SER A 425 -3.44 -10.08 13.00
N THR A 426 -2.57 -10.81 13.73
CA THR A 426 -1.46 -10.15 14.47
C THR A 426 -0.49 -9.46 13.52
N TYR A 427 -0.16 -10.09 12.39
CA TYR A 427 0.75 -9.53 11.39
C TYR A 427 0.09 -8.46 10.53
N ILE A 428 -1.20 -8.59 10.26
CA ILE A 428 -2.01 -7.60 9.55
C ILE A 428 -2.07 -6.31 10.36
N VAL A 429 -2.35 -6.40 11.67
CA VAL A 429 -2.51 -5.24 12.56
C VAL A 429 -1.17 -4.63 12.92
N SER A 430 -0.14 -5.43 13.23
CA SER A 430 1.19 -4.94 13.58
C SER A 430 2.28 -5.92 13.12
N PRO A 431 2.80 -5.78 11.89
CA PRO A 431 3.76 -6.71 11.30
C PRO A 431 5.19 -6.57 11.85
N PHE A 432 5.43 -5.59 12.73
CA PHE A 432 6.77 -5.18 13.12
C PHE A 432 7.34 -5.99 14.29
N THR A 433 8.67 -6.02 14.37
CA THR A 433 9.42 -6.67 15.45
C THR A 433 9.79 -5.72 16.58
N SER A 434 9.22 -4.52 16.60
CA SER A 434 9.48 -3.49 17.62
C SER A 434 9.08 -3.95 19.02
N GLY A 435 9.95 -3.64 19.98
CA GLY A 435 9.74 -3.92 21.40
C GLY A 435 9.77 -2.65 22.24
N PHE A 436 9.37 -2.77 23.51
CA PHE A 436 9.37 -1.64 24.43
C PHE A 436 10.74 -1.40 25.04
N LYS A 437 11.21 -0.14 24.91
CA LYS A 437 12.36 0.42 25.58
C LYS A 437 11.92 1.54 26.53
N TYR A 438 12.81 2.00 27.39
CA TYR A 438 12.52 3.10 28.30
C TYR A 438 13.78 3.88 28.69
N ILE A 439 13.53 5.06 29.25
CA ILE A 439 14.52 5.85 29.97
C ILE A 439 13.99 5.97 31.41
N PRO A 440 14.75 5.49 32.42
CA PRO A 440 14.29 5.48 33.80
C PRO A 440 14.29 6.89 34.41
N ASP A 441 13.36 7.09 35.38
CA ASP A 441 13.32 8.22 36.32
C ASP A 441 13.45 9.62 35.66
N VAL A 442 12.85 9.82 34.48
CA VAL A 442 12.81 11.13 33.80
C VAL A 442 11.94 12.10 34.62
N PRO A 443 12.39 13.33 34.92
CA PRO A 443 11.56 14.34 35.57
C PRO A 443 10.23 14.50 34.84
N TYR A 444 9.10 14.41 35.54
CA TYR A 444 7.79 14.49 34.90
C TYR A 444 7.56 15.84 34.20
N SER A 445 8.10 16.93 34.76
CA SER A 445 8.04 18.25 34.14
C SER A 445 8.67 18.31 32.73
N ILE A 446 9.59 17.40 32.41
CA ILE A 446 10.21 17.21 31.11
C ILE A 446 9.40 16.20 30.27
N ALA A 447 9.14 15.02 30.83
CA ALA A 447 8.50 13.91 30.13
C ALA A 447 7.11 14.26 29.56
N ARG A 448 6.32 15.06 30.28
CA ARG A 448 4.97 15.47 29.87
C ARG A 448 4.92 16.29 28.55
N ASN A 449 6.03 16.87 28.13
CA ASN A 449 6.10 17.67 26.90
C ASN A 449 6.37 16.81 25.66
N ILE A 450 6.85 15.58 25.82
CA ILE A 450 7.34 14.73 24.72
C ILE A 450 6.24 14.44 23.69
N LEU A 451 5.05 14.03 24.15
CA LEU A 451 3.94 13.72 23.25
C LEU A 451 3.54 14.91 22.36
N ALA A 452 3.48 16.10 22.93
CA ALA A 452 3.13 17.31 22.16
C ALA A 452 4.17 17.60 21.06
N LEU A 453 5.45 17.40 21.36
CA LEU A 453 6.52 17.56 20.37
C LEU A 453 6.39 16.52 19.24
N LEU A 454 6.18 15.24 19.56
CA LEU A 454 6.01 14.18 18.57
C LEU A 454 4.80 14.40 17.66
N ASN A 455 3.78 15.09 18.14
CA ASN A 455 2.54 15.33 17.40
C ASN A 455 2.46 16.66 16.66
N GLY A 456 3.44 17.58 16.81
CA GLY A 456 3.27 18.90 16.21
C GLY A 456 4.54 19.72 15.96
N ALA A 457 5.74 19.13 16.07
CA ALA A 457 6.96 19.93 16.03
C ALA A 457 7.98 19.48 14.96
N ASP A 458 7.54 19.20 13.74
CA ASP A 458 8.39 18.74 12.62
C ASP A 458 9.69 19.53 12.45
N LYS A 459 9.62 20.85 12.48
CA LYS A 459 10.78 21.73 12.30
C LYS A 459 11.90 21.45 13.32
N ILE A 460 11.53 21.17 14.57
CA ILE A 460 12.50 20.88 15.64
C ILE A 460 13.29 19.62 15.32
N PHE A 461 12.62 18.59 14.82
CA PHE A 461 13.27 17.31 14.50
C PHE A 461 14.18 17.44 13.29
N VAL A 462 13.74 18.10 12.24
CA VAL A 462 14.54 18.34 11.02
C VAL A 462 15.76 19.21 11.31
N GLU A 463 15.60 20.32 12.06
CA GLU A 463 16.71 21.20 12.45
C GLU A 463 17.73 20.50 13.37
N ALA A 464 17.30 19.52 14.17
CA ALA A 464 18.18 18.68 14.98
C ALA A 464 18.89 17.58 14.17
N GLY A 465 18.70 17.51 12.85
CA GLY A 465 19.26 16.47 11.97
C GLY A 465 18.52 15.14 12.05
N GLY A 466 17.29 15.13 12.59
CA GLY A 466 16.39 13.98 12.62
C GLY A 466 15.43 13.95 11.43
N GLN A 467 14.52 12.98 11.44
CA GLN A 467 13.47 12.83 10.43
C GLN A 467 12.19 13.56 10.85
N GLU A 468 11.35 13.92 9.89
CA GLU A 468 10.03 14.51 10.14
C GLU A 468 9.13 13.58 10.96
N THR A 469 8.24 14.18 11.76
CA THR A 469 7.31 13.39 12.62
C THR A 469 6.22 12.68 11.84
N LYS A 470 6.00 13.04 10.57
CA LYS A 470 5.07 12.32 9.68
C LYS A 470 5.42 10.83 9.51
N PHE A 471 6.69 10.44 9.70
CA PHE A 471 7.09 9.03 9.66
C PHE A 471 6.62 8.22 10.89
N LEU A 472 6.07 8.89 11.90
CA LEU A 472 5.52 8.25 13.09
C LEU A 472 4.05 7.86 12.94
N THR A 473 3.33 8.48 12.01
CA THR A 473 1.90 8.25 11.80
C THR A 473 1.63 7.06 10.88
N ILE A 474 0.37 6.63 10.85
CA ILE A 474 -0.10 5.65 9.86
C ILE A 474 0.21 6.16 8.44
N PRO A 475 0.51 5.27 7.49
CA PRO A 475 0.59 5.66 6.08
C PRO A 475 -0.68 6.41 5.67
N GLN A 476 -0.54 7.46 4.88
CA GLN A 476 -1.68 8.24 4.42
C GLN A 476 -2.70 7.31 3.78
N GLN A 477 -3.86 7.20 4.40
CA GLN A 477 -4.99 6.47 3.84
C GLN A 477 -5.82 7.49 3.07
N MET A 478 -5.77 7.41 1.74
CA MET A 478 -6.73 7.99 0.80
C MET A 478 -7.43 9.26 1.29
N PHE A 479 -6.68 10.34 1.45
CA PHE A 479 -7.31 11.65 1.54
C PHE A 479 -7.87 11.98 0.15
N PRO A 480 -9.11 12.49 0.05
CA PRO A 480 -9.59 13.04 -1.19
C PRO A 480 -8.60 14.09 -1.72
N ALA A 481 -8.37 14.13 -3.03
CA ALA A 481 -7.51 15.14 -3.63
C ALA A 481 -8.00 16.54 -3.20
N GLY A 482 -7.11 17.34 -2.59
CA GLY A 482 -7.45 18.64 -2.01
C GLY A 482 -7.63 18.64 -0.49
N GLN A 483 -7.59 17.50 0.19
CA GLN A 483 -7.39 17.41 1.63
C GLN A 483 -5.96 16.91 1.93
N GLU A 484 -4.96 17.55 1.36
CA GLU A 484 -3.61 17.40 1.87
C GLU A 484 -3.63 17.83 3.34
N PRO A 485 -3.05 17.04 4.28
CA PRO A 485 -2.81 17.55 5.61
C PRO A 485 -2.03 18.85 5.44
N PRO A 486 -2.34 19.93 6.18
CA PRO A 486 -1.65 21.19 6.02
C PRO A 486 -0.15 20.91 6.12
N VAL A 487 0.57 21.22 5.05
CA VAL A 487 2.03 21.26 5.09
C VAL A 487 2.34 22.33 6.12
N HIS A 488 2.71 21.91 7.33
CA HIS A 488 3.09 22.83 8.39
C HIS A 488 4.26 23.67 7.89
N GLY A 489 3.98 24.89 7.44
CA GLY A 489 5.00 25.83 6.95
C GLY A 489 4.50 26.92 6.01
N GLN A 490 3.19 27.07 5.78
CA GLN A 490 2.64 28.29 5.19
C GLN A 490 1.49 28.80 6.06
N GLU A 491 1.85 29.59 7.09
CA GLU A 491 1.00 30.68 7.54
C GLU A 491 1.08 31.73 6.43
N ASP A 492 0.02 31.85 5.65
CA ASP A 492 -0.34 33.14 5.04
C ASP A 492 -1.82 33.13 4.64
N ALA A 493 -2.54 33.87 5.43
CA ALA A 493 -3.60 34.81 5.11
C ALA A 493 -4.33 34.63 3.74
N ALA A 494 -5.52 34.08 3.81
CA ALA A 494 -6.69 34.74 3.19
C ALA A 494 -7.95 34.17 3.82
N ALA A 495 -8.49 34.90 4.79
CA ALA A 495 -9.88 34.79 5.16
C ALA A 495 -10.72 35.06 3.91
N HIS A 496 -11.43 34.06 3.43
CA HIS A 496 -12.58 34.28 2.57
C HIS A 496 -13.83 33.81 3.30
N GLU A 497 -14.72 34.77 3.36
CA GLU A 497 -15.99 34.84 4.05
C GLU A 497 -16.91 33.65 3.69
N ASP A 498 -17.70 33.26 4.68
CA ASP A 498 -18.81 32.34 4.61
C ASP A 498 -19.76 32.66 3.44
N GLU A 499 -19.88 31.74 2.48
CA GLU A 499 -21.10 31.62 1.69
C GLU A 499 -21.88 30.37 2.14
N PRO A 500 -23.20 30.47 2.28
CA PRO A 500 -24.02 29.41 2.83
C PRO A 500 -24.15 28.24 1.84
N ALA A 501 -24.03 27.03 2.37
CA ALA A 501 -24.25 25.78 1.65
C ALA A 501 -25.64 25.76 1.01
N GLY A 502 -25.69 25.90 -0.31
CA GLY A 502 -26.86 25.64 -1.11
C GLY A 502 -27.13 24.15 -1.24
N ASP A 503 -28.34 23.75 -0.86
CA ASP A 503 -28.97 22.47 -1.18
C ASP A 503 -28.98 22.24 -2.70
N ASP A 504 -28.06 21.44 -3.22
CA ASP A 504 -28.15 20.84 -4.54
C ASP A 504 -27.38 19.53 -4.65
N ALA A 505 -27.80 18.52 -3.91
CA ALA A 505 -27.37 17.14 -4.10
C ALA A 505 -28.39 16.36 -4.95
N ARG A 506 -28.72 16.88 -6.14
CA ARG A 506 -29.30 16.11 -7.23
C ARG A 506 -28.32 16.04 -8.38
N LEU A 507 -27.35 15.12 -8.28
CA LEU A 507 -26.54 14.71 -9.42
C LEU A 507 -27.45 13.97 -10.40
N GLU A 508 -27.92 14.71 -11.41
CA GLU A 508 -28.51 14.11 -12.63
C GLU A 508 -27.43 13.29 -13.33
N LEU A 509 -27.61 11.98 -13.35
CA LEU A 509 -26.95 11.05 -14.25
C LEU A 509 -27.30 11.42 -15.71
N ARG A 510 -26.54 12.33 -16.32
CA ARG A 510 -26.56 12.48 -17.78
C ARG A 510 -25.78 11.33 -18.41
N SER A 511 -26.53 10.27 -18.70
CA SER A 511 -26.14 9.20 -19.61
C SER A 511 -25.85 9.79 -20.98
N THR A 512 -24.59 9.79 -21.42
CA THR A 512 -24.28 9.85 -22.85
C THR A 512 -24.60 8.48 -23.43
N ARG A 513 -25.76 8.39 -24.06
CA ARG A 513 -26.20 7.22 -24.84
C ARG A 513 -25.22 6.98 -25.99
N HIS A 514 -24.51 5.86 -25.93
CA HIS A 514 -24.14 5.08 -27.10
C HIS A 514 -24.51 3.62 -26.83
N GLY A 515 -25.50 3.19 -27.51
CA GLY A 515 -26.11 1.92 -27.84
C GLY A 515 -25.79 0.67 -27.02
N GLY A 516 -26.79 0.17 -26.26
CA GLY A 516 -26.86 -1.21 -25.81
C GLY A 516 -27.43 -1.36 -24.39
N GLY A 517 -28.79 -1.52 -24.25
CA GLY A 517 -29.37 -2.10 -23.04
C GLY A 517 -29.41 -1.23 -21.80
N GLY A 518 -30.25 -0.18 -21.79
CA GLY A 518 -30.46 0.64 -20.58
C GLY A 518 -31.42 -0.03 -19.61
N GLY A 519 -30.92 -0.68 -18.59
CA GLY A 519 -31.58 -0.87 -17.31
C GLY A 519 -30.90 0.04 -16.30
N ASN A 520 -31.66 0.79 -15.49
CA ASN A 520 -31.09 1.40 -14.28
C ASN A 520 -30.51 0.28 -13.44
N ASP A 521 -29.22 0.36 -13.14
CA ASP A 521 -28.57 -0.60 -12.26
C ASP A 521 -29.00 -0.29 -10.83
N GLU A 522 -30.06 -0.98 -10.37
CA GLU A 522 -30.67 -0.78 -9.05
C GLU A 522 -29.93 -1.50 -7.91
N ARG A 523 -28.72 -2.03 -8.19
CA ARG A 523 -27.94 -2.68 -7.15
C ARG A 523 -27.60 -1.70 -6.03
N PRO A 524 -27.64 -2.14 -4.75
CA PRO A 524 -27.32 -1.27 -3.63
C PRO A 524 -25.85 -0.87 -3.67
N LEU A 525 -25.55 0.37 -3.27
CA LEU A 525 -24.18 0.81 -3.05
C LEU A 525 -23.62 0.12 -1.80
N VAL A 526 -22.40 -0.38 -1.91
CA VAL A 526 -21.60 -0.88 -0.77
C VAL A 526 -20.61 0.20 -0.34
N GLU A 527 -20.21 0.19 0.91
CA GLU A 527 -19.18 1.10 1.40
C GLU A 527 -17.83 0.74 0.79
N GLY A 528 -17.05 1.75 0.42
CA GLY A 528 -15.75 1.57 -0.17
C GLY A 528 -15.11 2.90 -0.57
N TYR A 529 -14.01 2.80 -1.28
CA TYR A 529 -13.26 3.97 -1.71
C TYR A 529 -14.02 4.77 -2.77
N THR A 530 -14.02 6.10 -2.58
CA THR A 530 -14.51 7.08 -3.57
C THR A 530 -13.37 8.04 -3.86
N THR A 531 -12.63 7.73 -4.91
CA THR A 531 -11.40 8.44 -5.24
C THR A 531 -11.69 9.72 -6.00
N THR A 532 -11.09 10.82 -5.55
CA THR A 532 -11.00 12.08 -6.31
C THR A 532 -9.53 12.34 -6.60
N ASP A 533 -9.20 12.50 -7.88
CA ASP A 533 -7.84 12.75 -8.36
C ASP A 533 -7.82 13.90 -9.38
N ASP A 534 -6.65 14.24 -9.96
CA ASP A 534 -6.53 15.35 -10.94
C ASP A 534 -7.35 15.12 -12.22
N VAL A 535 -7.74 13.87 -12.51
CA VAL A 535 -8.51 13.51 -13.71
C VAL A 535 -10.02 13.57 -13.44
N GLY A 536 -10.46 13.38 -12.21
CA GLY A 536 -11.87 13.49 -11.83
C GLY A 536 -12.30 12.57 -10.68
N LYS A 537 -13.61 12.34 -10.57
CA LYS A 537 -14.25 11.53 -9.51
C LYS A 537 -14.80 10.19 -10.01
N ASP A 538 -14.45 9.80 -11.21
CA ASP A 538 -14.98 8.62 -11.89
C ASP A 538 -13.98 7.48 -11.97
N GLY A 539 -12.86 7.56 -11.21
CA GLY A 539 -11.74 6.61 -11.29
C GLY A 539 -12.07 5.21 -10.81
N ASP A 540 -12.84 5.07 -9.74
CA ASP A 540 -13.19 3.76 -9.19
C ASP A 540 -14.06 2.96 -10.15
N ASP A 541 -13.76 1.69 -10.35
CA ASP A 541 -14.57 0.81 -11.21
C ASP A 541 -15.90 0.49 -10.54
N THR A 542 -15.89 0.26 -9.23
CA THR A 542 -17.06 0.03 -8.41
C THR A 542 -17.60 1.36 -7.88
N VAL A 543 -18.93 1.56 -8.01
CA VAL A 543 -19.57 2.75 -7.44
C VAL A 543 -19.90 2.50 -5.99
N HIS A 544 -19.13 3.13 -5.11
CA HIS A 544 -19.26 2.97 -3.66
C HIS A 544 -20.03 4.11 -2.99
N LYS A 545 -20.60 3.81 -1.81
CA LYS A 545 -20.90 4.80 -0.79
C LYS A 545 -19.59 5.14 -0.09
N ALA A 546 -19.26 6.43 -0.03
CA ALA A 546 -18.01 6.92 0.55
C ALA A 546 -17.83 6.46 2.00
N VAL A 547 -16.59 6.01 2.30
CA VAL A 547 -16.13 5.81 3.68
C VAL A 547 -15.50 7.12 4.16
N GLU A 548 -15.88 7.56 5.35
CA GLU A 548 -15.29 8.74 5.98
C GLU A 548 -13.98 8.35 6.69
N PHE A 549 -12.93 9.14 6.45
CA PHE A 549 -11.63 8.98 7.12
C PHE A 549 -11.35 10.18 8.03
N HIS A 550 -10.73 9.92 9.16
CA HIS A 550 -10.35 10.90 10.17
C HIS A 550 -8.84 10.90 10.40
N THR A 551 -8.29 12.08 10.63
CA THR A 551 -6.88 12.22 11.02
C THR A 551 -6.64 11.63 12.41
N VAL A 552 -5.48 11.01 12.60
CA VAL A 552 -5.02 10.48 13.89
C VAL A 552 -3.70 11.15 14.26
N PRO A 553 -3.36 11.27 15.56
CA PRO A 553 -2.08 11.83 15.97
C PRO A 553 -0.92 10.92 15.53
N ASN A 554 0.29 11.47 15.43
CA ASN A 554 1.49 10.69 15.13
C ASN A 554 1.80 9.66 16.23
N CYS A 555 1.53 10.02 17.49
CA CYS A 555 1.74 9.17 18.66
C CYS A 555 0.57 9.30 19.63
N ILE A 556 0.29 8.19 20.34
CA ILE A 556 -0.60 8.13 21.51
C ILE A 556 0.21 7.86 22.76
N GLN A 557 -0.36 8.17 23.93
CA GLN A 557 0.27 7.97 25.23
C GLN A 557 -0.71 7.43 26.25
N SER A 558 -0.23 6.51 27.09
CA SER A 558 -0.93 6.07 28.29
C SER A 558 -0.14 6.48 29.53
N ALA A 559 -0.82 7.09 30.50
CA ALA A 559 -0.27 7.43 31.80
C ALA A 559 -0.62 6.32 32.81
N ILE A 560 0.37 5.58 33.29
CA ILE A 560 0.18 4.35 34.06
C ILE A 560 0.85 4.47 35.41
N GLY A 561 0.16 4.03 36.49
CA GLY A 561 0.71 4.04 37.87
C GLY A 561 0.83 5.44 38.47
N PHE A 562 0.10 6.43 37.96
CA PHE A 562 0.04 7.77 38.54
C PHE A 562 -0.71 7.79 39.87
N PRO A 563 -0.39 8.74 40.80
CA PRO A 563 -1.08 8.89 42.05
C PRO A 563 -2.59 9.07 41.90
N LYS A 564 -3.39 8.34 42.67
CA LYS A 564 -4.87 8.37 42.59
C LYS A 564 -5.47 9.67 43.16
N ASP A 565 -4.72 10.42 43.95
CA ASP A 565 -5.12 11.72 44.52
C ASP A 565 -5.00 12.89 43.54
N GLY A 566 -4.53 12.62 42.29
CA GLY A 566 -4.35 13.63 41.25
C GLY A 566 -3.05 14.42 41.38
N SER A 567 -2.15 14.09 42.30
CA SER A 567 -0.83 14.71 42.35
C SER A 567 0.05 14.24 41.22
N GLU A 568 0.94 15.12 40.74
CA GLU A 568 1.92 14.77 39.70
C GLU A 568 3.09 13.98 40.35
N PRO A 569 3.58 12.91 39.68
CA PRO A 569 4.78 12.23 40.12
C PRO A 569 6.01 13.11 39.89
N GLU A 570 7.02 13.01 40.74
CA GLU A 570 8.28 13.72 40.56
C GLU A 570 9.03 13.24 39.34
N THR A 571 9.08 11.92 39.14
CA THR A 571 9.71 11.26 38.02
C THR A 571 8.81 10.18 37.42
N VAL A 572 9.03 9.84 36.15
CA VAL A 572 8.36 8.75 35.44
C VAL A 572 9.35 7.90 34.66
N ASP A 573 9.03 6.65 34.44
CA ASP A 573 9.66 5.87 33.40
C ASP A 573 9.07 6.30 32.05
N LEU A 574 9.90 6.81 31.14
CA LEU A 574 9.48 7.17 29.80
C LEU A 574 9.63 5.94 28.89
N VAL A 575 8.52 5.25 28.64
CA VAL A 575 8.46 3.98 27.89
C VAL A 575 8.01 4.26 26.46
N PHE A 576 8.61 3.61 25.48
CA PHE A 576 8.30 3.80 24.05
C PHE A 576 8.70 2.58 23.23
N LEU A 577 8.14 2.45 22.02
CA LEU A 577 8.62 1.48 21.03
C LEU A 577 10.01 1.87 20.51
N ASP A 578 10.89 0.89 20.33
CA ASP A 578 12.27 1.11 19.91
C ASP A 578 12.39 1.87 18.58
N PHE A 579 11.44 1.70 17.68
CA PHE A 579 11.37 2.44 16.41
C PHE A 579 11.43 3.95 16.61
N ILE A 580 10.73 4.50 17.61
CA ILE A 580 10.65 5.96 17.83
C ILE A 580 11.77 6.52 18.70
N GLN A 581 12.73 5.71 19.12
CA GLN A 581 13.85 6.14 19.98
C GLN A 581 14.57 7.41 19.47
N PRO A 582 14.88 7.58 18.17
CA PRO A 582 15.57 8.79 17.69
C PRO A 582 14.79 10.08 17.99
N TRP A 583 13.47 10.06 17.76
CA TRP A 583 12.60 11.20 18.05
C TRP A 583 12.46 11.45 19.55
N ILE A 584 12.34 10.40 20.36
CA ILE A 584 12.28 10.53 21.84
C ILE A 584 13.52 11.24 22.37
N VAL A 585 14.72 10.86 21.92
CA VAL A 585 15.98 11.48 22.38
C VAL A 585 16.06 12.96 21.98
N ILE A 586 15.62 13.32 20.77
CA ILE A 586 15.58 14.73 20.32
C ILE A 586 14.57 15.52 21.15
N ALA A 587 13.36 14.98 21.34
CA ALA A 587 12.29 15.63 22.11
C ALA A 587 12.69 15.86 23.57
N LEU A 588 13.37 14.89 24.21
CA LEU A 588 13.92 15.02 25.55
C LEU A 588 14.91 16.18 25.66
N LYS A 589 15.90 16.24 24.78
CA LYS A 589 16.89 17.32 24.75
C LYS A 589 16.24 18.68 24.58
N PHE A 590 15.27 18.78 23.68
CA PHE A 590 14.53 20.03 23.45
C PHE A 590 13.70 20.45 24.67
N SER A 591 13.17 19.49 25.43
CA SER A 591 12.44 19.74 26.68
C SER A 591 13.35 20.05 27.89
N GLY A 592 14.67 20.10 27.69
CA GLY A 592 15.65 20.36 28.77
C GLY A 592 16.14 19.11 29.49
N GLY A 593 15.88 17.92 28.96
CA GLY A 593 16.42 16.65 29.49
C GLY A 593 17.89 16.46 29.14
N THR A 594 18.60 15.74 30.01
CA THR A 594 20.03 15.43 29.86
C THR A 594 20.27 14.01 29.33
N GLN A 595 19.21 13.17 29.31
CA GLN A 595 19.27 11.79 28.88
C GLN A 595 19.50 11.68 27.36
N GLY A 596 20.22 10.65 26.94
CA GLY A 596 20.55 10.39 25.55
C GLY A 596 20.33 8.91 25.16
N ALA A 597 20.79 8.53 24.00
CA ALA A 597 20.66 7.16 23.50
C ALA A 597 21.34 6.11 24.40
N GLY A 598 22.38 6.50 25.15
CA GLY A 598 23.08 5.62 26.09
C GLY A 598 22.31 5.29 27.38
N ASP A 599 21.26 6.06 27.68
CA ASP A 599 20.40 5.86 28.88
C ASP A 599 19.16 5.01 28.57
N VAL A 600 19.04 4.53 27.31
CA VAL A 600 17.89 3.74 26.87
C VAL A 600 18.12 2.27 27.21
N GLU A 601 17.21 1.70 27.96
CA GLU A 601 17.21 0.31 28.38
C GLU A 601 16.00 -0.45 27.79
N LYS A 602 16.05 -1.76 27.79
CA LYS A 602 14.92 -2.63 27.44
C LYS A 602 13.91 -2.63 28.59
N TYR A 603 12.62 -2.42 28.26
CA TYR A 603 11.57 -2.35 29.29
C TYR A 603 10.97 -3.71 29.61
N ILE A 604 10.49 -4.42 28.60
CA ILE A 604 9.92 -5.78 28.72
C ILE A 604 10.40 -6.66 27.56
N ASP A 605 10.29 -7.97 27.72
CA ASP A 605 10.59 -8.95 26.68
C ASP A 605 9.45 -9.06 25.66
N GLY A 606 9.81 -9.43 24.44
CA GLY A 606 8.87 -9.66 23.36
C GLY A 606 8.67 -8.45 22.43
N THR A 607 8.08 -8.71 21.28
CA THR A 607 7.66 -7.67 20.34
C THR A 607 6.25 -7.18 20.67
N PHE A 608 5.92 -5.98 20.23
CA PHE A 608 4.56 -5.45 20.43
C PHE A 608 3.49 -6.39 19.82
N THR A 609 3.76 -6.93 18.63
CA THR A 609 2.91 -7.92 17.95
C THR A 609 2.61 -9.14 18.84
N TYR A 610 3.64 -9.70 19.47
CA TYR A 610 3.50 -10.84 20.39
C TYR A 610 2.71 -10.44 21.65
N ILE A 611 3.08 -9.33 22.28
CA ILE A 611 2.43 -8.81 23.49
C ILE A 611 0.94 -8.56 23.26
N LEU A 612 0.60 -7.97 22.11
CA LEU A 612 -0.80 -7.74 21.71
C LEU A 612 -1.58 -9.06 21.55
N SER A 613 -0.97 -10.06 20.93
CA SER A 613 -1.63 -11.37 20.76
C SER A 613 -1.89 -12.08 22.09
N GLU A 614 -0.96 -12.00 23.04
CA GLU A 614 -1.16 -12.56 24.38
C GLU A 614 -2.27 -11.82 25.15
N TRP A 615 -2.30 -10.48 25.09
CA TRP A 615 -3.39 -9.72 25.69
C TRP A 615 -4.76 -10.12 25.12
N ILE A 616 -4.85 -10.31 23.81
CA ILE A 616 -6.09 -10.72 23.13
C ILE A 616 -6.54 -12.11 23.59
N LYS A 617 -5.63 -13.07 23.72
CA LYS A 617 -5.93 -14.42 24.23
C LYS A 617 -6.54 -14.39 25.63
N GLU A 618 -6.04 -13.50 26.47
CA GLU A 618 -6.49 -13.38 27.86
C GLU A 618 -7.82 -12.63 28.01
N ASN A 619 -8.09 -11.65 27.12
CA ASN A 619 -9.19 -10.71 27.28
C ASN A 619 -10.36 -10.92 26.31
N TRP A 620 -10.12 -11.48 25.13
CA TRP A 620 -11.17 -11.72 24.12
C TRP A 620 -11.56 -13.20 24.06
N THR A 621 -12.01 -13.73 25.18
CA THR A 621 -12.33 -15.17 25.36
C THR A 621 -13.77 -15.54 24.93
N GLY A 622 -14.53 -14.61 24.38
CA GLY A 622 -15.90 -14.84 23.88
C GLY A 622 -15.95 -15.80 22.68
N GLU A 623 -17.11 -16.41 22.46
CA GLU A 623 -17.37 -17.17 21.23
C GLU A 623 -17.60 -16.20 20.05
N CYS A 624 -17.06 -16.53 18.91
CA CYS A 624 -17.33 -15.85 17.66
C CYS A 624 -18.60 -16.40 17.00
#